data_1b1ee6b733fab069cc9ab30bf5d85fa5
#
_entry.id   1b1ee6b733fab069cc9ab30bf5d85fa5
#
_cell.length_a   1.000
_cell.length_b   1.000
_cell.length_c   1.000
_cell.angle_alpha   90.00
_cell.angle_beta   90.00
_cell.angle_gamma   90.00
#
_symmetry.space_group_name_H-M   'P 1'
#
loop_
_entity.id
_entity.type
_entity.pdbx_description
1 polymer ?
#
loop_
_entity_poly.entity_id
_entity_poly.type
_entity_poly.pdbx_seq_one_letter_code
_entity_poly.pdbx_strand_id
1 'polypeptide(L)'
;SIRQPAAYCGVTGLKPTYGRVSRYGLIAYASSLDQIGPIGKNVKDCAALFEIIAGHDSKDSTSADVPVESYDSLVSGGLSGMRIGIPKEYLAEGCDEEVKKALADAVHTLSKNGAVVEFFSLGMVDYVIPAYYIIACAEASSNLERFDGVKYGYRTPGATELHEMYKKSRAEGFGEEVKRRILLGSFVLSAGYYDAYYMKALRAKGLIKKEFDKAFQKYDCILAPASPTTAPKIGTSLSDPLQMYLSDIYTVAVNLAGLPAVSLPCGMDSRGLPIGMQLIGDCFQEKKILRAAAAYEQLRGEFPKAWAKEEK
;
A
#
# COMPACT_ATOMS: atom_id res chain seq x y z
N SER A 1 2.47 -1.35 -3.70
CA SER A 1 2.37 -2.22 -4.92
C SER A 1 0.94 -2.35 -5.46
N ILE A 2 -0.10 -1.98 -4.72
CA ILE A 2 -1.51 -1.97 -5.19
C ILE A 2 -1.99 -0.53 -5.34
N ARG A 3 -1.97 0.24 -4.25
CA ARG A 3 -2.59 1.58 -4.18
C ARG A 3 -1.83 2.63 -4.96
N GLN A 4 -0.52 2.69 -4.85
CA GLN A 4 0.30 3.67 -5.55
C GLN A 4 0.29 3.45 -7.07
N PRO A 5 0.53 2.24 -7.62
CA PRO A 5 0.39 2.03 -9.06
C PRO A 5 -1.04 2.24 -9.57
N ALA A 6 -2.08 1.91 -8.78
CA ALA A 6 -3.45 2.23 -9.14
C ALA A 6 -3.67 3.75 -9.26
N ALA A 7 -3.12 4.55 -8.33
CA ALA A 7 -3.15 6.00 -8.39
C ALA A 7 -2.45 6.55 -9.65
N TYR A 8 -1.26 6.05 -9.96
CA TYR A 8 -0.49 6.46 -11.13
C TYR A 8 -1.17 6.11 -12.46
N CYS A 9 -1.92 5.00 -12.48
CA CYS A 9 -2.64 4.53 -13.67
C CYS A 9 -4.08 5.08 -13.78
N GLY A 10 -4.56 5.87 -12.82
CA GLY A 10 -5.93 6.39 -12.84
C GLY A 10 -7.01 5.30 -12.71
N VAL A 11 -6.72 4.24 -11.99
CA VAL A 11 -7.62 3.11 -11.71
C VAL A 11 -7.84 2.92 -10.22
N THR A 12 -8.75 2.03 -9.84
CA THR A 12 -9.05 1.72 -8.43
C THR A 12 -8.25 0.51 -7.98
N GLY A 13 -7.63 0.59 -6.78
CA GLY A 13 -6.90 -0.51 -6.17
C GLY A 13 -7.23 -0.68 -4.70
N LEU A 14 -7.65 -1.86 -4.28
CA LEU A 14 -7.96 -2.19 -2.90
C LEU A 14 -6.85 -3.03 -2.28
N LYS A 15 -6.25 -2.53 -1.21
CA LYS A 15 -5.46 -3.32 -0.28
C LYS A 15 -6.36 -3.74 0.89
N PRO A 16 -6.72 -5.00 1.03
CA PRO A 16 -7.53 -5.47 2.15
C PRO A 16 -6.80 -5.41 3.49
N THR A 17 -7.48 -5.70 4.58
CA THR A 17 -6.89 -6.02 5.87
C THR A 17 -5.89 -7.18 5.72
N TYR A 18 -4.78 -7.13 6.45
CA TYR A 18 -3.80 -8.21 6.46
C TYR A 18 -4.46 -9.54 6.88
N GLY A 19 -4.21 -10.60 6.10
CA GLY A 19 -4.83 -11.91 6.30
C GLY A 19 -6.23 -12.08 5.70
N ARG A 20 -6.81 -11.06 5.06
CA ARG A 20 -8.14 -11.13 4.46
C ARG A 20 -8.17 -11.92 3.14
N VAL A 21 -7.04 -11.98 2.46
CA VAL A 21 -6.80 -12.78 1.24
C VAL A 21 -5.61 -13.69 1.51
N SER A 22 -5.74 -14.97 1.18
CA SER A 22 -4.68 -15.96 1.34
C SER A 22 -3.44 -15.57 0.53
N ARG A 23 -2.27 -15.78 1.12
CA ARG A 23 -0.96 -15.61 0.49
C ARG A 23 -0.35 -16.95 0.07
N TYR A 24 -1.09 -18.04 0.19
CA TYR A 24 -0.61 -19.35 -0.23
C TYR A 24 -0.29 -19.35 -1.73
N GLY A 25 0.94 -19.75 -2.08
CA GLY A 25 1.45 -19.70 -3.45
C GLY A 25 2.14 -18.38 -3.84
N LEU A 26 2.07 -17.33 -3.01
CA LEU A 26 2.84 -16.10 -3.20
C LEU A 26 4.29 -16.31 -2.76
N ILE A 27 5.25 -15.87 -3.58
CA ILE A 27 6.65 -15.78 -3.17
C ILE A 27 6.77 -14.73 -2.07
N ALA A 28 7.20 -15.14 -0.86
CA ALA A 28 7.29 -14.23 0.28
C ALA A 28 8.45 -13.24 0.08
N TYR A 29 8.14 -11.95 0.22
CA TYR A 29 9.11 -10.87 0.32
C TYR A 29 9.23 -10.40 1.78
N ALA A 30 8.19 -9.81 2.33
CA ALA A 30 8.11 -9.39 3.73
C ALA A 30 6.85 -9.97 4.36
N SER A 31 6.99 -11.11 5.05
CA SER A 31 5.88 -11.95 5.49
C SER A 31 4.85 -11.22 6.35
N SER A 32 5.25 -10.22 7.13
CA SER A 32 4.34 -9.41 7.95
C SER A 32 3.70 -8.23 7.22
N LEU A 33 4.01 -8.04 5.91
CA LEU A 33 3.58 -6.88 5.11
C LEU A 33 3.00 -7.28 3.75
N ASP A 34 3.39 -8.45 3.21
CA ASP A 34 2.94 -8.94 1.91
C ASP A 34 1.41 -9.02 1.86
N GLN A 35 0.84 -8.53 0.76
CA GLN A 35 -0.60 -8.41 0.60
C GLN A 35 -1.02 -8.62 -0.85
N ILE A 36 -2.06 -9.41 -1.05
CA ILE A 36 -2.78 -9.56 -2.32
C ILE A 36 -4.03 -8.68 -2.26
N GLY A 37 -4.35 -8.02 -3.37
CA GLY A 37 -5.57 -7.21 -3.48
C GLY A 37 -5.89 -6.87 -4.94
N PRO A 38 -7.18 -6.64 -5.25
CA PRO A 38 -7.64 -6.39 -6.60
C PRO A 38 -7.33 -4.98 -7.09
N ILE A 39 -7.13 -4.87 -8.40
CA ILE A 39 -7.11 -3.61 -9.14
C ILE A 39 -8.17 -3.71 -10.24
N GLY A 40 -9.01 -2.69 -10.36
CA GLY A 40 -10.10 -2.64 -11.34
C GLY A 40 -10.30 -1.24 -11.91
N LYS A 41 -11.14 -1.12 -12.92
CA LYS A 41 -11.43 0.18 -13.56
C LYS A 41 -12.24 1.11 -12.64
N ASN A 42 -13.01 0.56 -11.72
CA ASN A 42 -13.90 1.26 -10.81
C ASN A 42 -13.98 0.51 -9.46
N VAL A 43 -14.65 1.12 -8.51
CA VAL A 43 -14.82 0.56 -7.15
C VAL A 43 -15.64 -0.74 -7.18
N LYS A 44 -16.65 -0.82 -8.04
CA LYS A 44 -17.51 -2.00 -8.17
C LYS A 44 -16.73 -3.22 -8.66
N ASP A 45 -15.89 -3.06 -9.68
CA ASP A 45 -15.05 -4.13 -10.20
C ASP A 45 -14.05 -4.63 -9.14
N CYS A 46 -13.43 -3.69 -8.39
CA CYS A 46 -12.55 -4.05 -7.28
C CYS A 46 -13.29 -4.83 -6.19
N ALA A 47 -14.49 -4.40 -5.83
CA ALA A 47 -15.29 -5.03 -4.79
C ALA A 47 -15.73 -6.45 -5.20
N ALA A 48 -16.17 -6.64 -6.45
CA ALA A 48 -16.55 -7.94 -6.98
C ALA A 48 -15.35 -8.92 -7.00
N LEU A 49 -14.18 -8.47 -7.45
CA LEU A 49 -12.96 -9.29 -7.39
C LEU A 49 -12.55 -9.60 -5.96
N PHE A 50 -12.67 -8.62 -5.04
CA PHE A 50 -12.35 -8.83 -3.64
C PHE A 50 -13.25 -9.87 -3.00
N GLU A 51 -14.56 -9.86 -3.27
CA GLU A 51 -15.52 -10.84 -2.76
C GLU A 51 -15.14 -12.29 -3.15
N ILE A 52 -14.60 -12.46 -4.36
CA ILE A 52 -14.16 -13.76 -4.86
C ILE A 52 -12.86 -14.26 -4.20
N ILE A 53 -11.89 -13.37 -3.97
CA ILE A 53 -10.56 -13.77 -3.50
C ILE A 53 -10.41 -13.70 -1.98
N ALA A 54 -11.34 -13.03 -1.27
CA ALA A 54 -11.35 -12.96 0.19
C ALA A 54 -11.83 -14.25 0.81
N GLY A 55 -11.37 -14.57 2.01
CA GLY A 55 -11.83 -15.71 2.79
C GLY A 55 -10.69 -16.43 3.51
N HIS A 56 -11.08 -17.36 4.37
CA HIS A 56 -10.14 -18.18 5.12
C HIS A 56 -9.52 -19.29 4.25
N ASP A 57 -8.21 -19.45 4.36
CA ASP A 57 -7.48 -20.55 3.75
C ASP A 57 -6.60 -21.25 4.80
N SER A 58 -6.88 -22.51 5.09
CA SER A 58 -6.14 -23.32 6.06
C SER A 58 -4.66 -23.56 5.68
N LYS A 59 -4.28 -23.29 4.42
CA LYS A 59 -2.90 -23.40 3.94
C LYS A 59 -2.06 -22.15 4.23
N ASP A 60 -2.68 -21.05 4.61
CA ASP A 60 -2.01 -19.82 5.05
C ASP A 60 -2.33 -19.55 6.52
N SER A 61 -1.34 -19.78 7.40
CA SER A 61 -1.49 -19.59 8.85
C SER A 61 -1.82 -18.15 9.27
N THR A 62 -1.65 -17.19 8.36
CA THR A 62 -2.00 -15.77 8.60
C THR A 62 -3.38 -15.41 8.06
N SER A 63 -4.04 -16.33 7.38
CA SER A 63 -5.38 -16.11 6.84
C SER A 63 -6.41 -15.98 7.97
N ALA A 64 -7.14 -14.86 7.99
CA ALA A 64 -8.11 -14.57 9.03
C ALA A 64 -9.41 -15.35 8.80
N ASP A 65 -9.92 -15.99 9.85
CA ASP A 65 -11.22 -16.66 9.83
C ASP A 65 -12.34 -15.64 10.10
N VAL A 66 -12.64 -14.83 9.08
CA VAL A 66 -13.67 -13.79 9.12
C VAL A 66 -14.59 -13.98 7.92
N PRO A 67 -15.92 -14.00 8.09
CA PRO A 67 -16.86 -14.16 7.00
C PRO A 67 -16.67 -13.14 5.88
N VAL A 68 -16.87 -13.56 4.64
CA VAL A 68 -16.87 -12.64 3.48
C VAL A 68 -18.26 -12.01 3.40
N GLU A 69 -18.27 -10.67 3.37
CA GLU A 69 -19.50 -9.91 3.19
C GLU A 69 -19.81 -9.75 1.70
N SER A 70 -21.10 -9.64 1.35
CA SER A 70 -21.48 -9.22 -0.01
C SER A 70 -21.30 -7.72 -0.20
N TYR A 71 -20.78 -7.36 -1.37
CA TYR A 71 -20.54 -5.99 -1.78
C TYR A 71 -21.51 -5.48 -2.85
N ASP A 72 -22.56 -6.23 -3.18
CA ASP A 72 -23.55 -5.86 -4.21
C ASP A 72 -24.26 -4.52 -3.93
N SER A 73 -24.44 -4.17 -2.66
CA SER A 73 -25.19 -2.99 -2.21
C SER A 73 -24.31 -1.77 -1.85
N LEU A 74 -23.10 -1.66 -2.39
CA LEU A 74 -22.17 -0.57 -2.04
C LEU A 74 -22.72 0.84 -2.28
N VAL A 75 -23.56 0.98 -3.29
CA VAL A 75 -24.09 2.27 -3.76
C VAL A 75 -25.25 2.81 -2.90
N SER A 76 -25.92 1.96 -2.13
CA SER A 76 -27.16 2.32 -1.42
C SER A 76 -26.97 3.11 -0.11
N GLY A 77 -25.76 3.35 0.34
CA GLY A 77 -25.51 3.81 1.71
C GLY A 77 -25.19 5.30 1.89
N GLY A 78 -24.96 6.06 0.82
CA GLY A 78 -24.64 7.51 0.90
C GLY A 78 -23.43 7.86 1.80
N LEU A 79 -23.17 9.17 1.94
CA LEU A 79 -22.08 9.71 2.77
C LEU A 79 -22.60 10.42 4.03
N SER A 80 -23.94 10.50 4.20
CA SER A 80 -24.57 11.29 5.26
C SER A 80 -24.09 10.84 6.64
N GLY A 81 -23.53 11.79 7.41
CA GLY A 81 -23.02 11.56 8.76
C GLY A 81 -21.71 10.82 8.85
N MET A 82 -21.12 10.35 7.73
CA MET A 82 -19.83 9.68 7.74
C MET A 82 -18.72 10.63 8.19
N ARG A 83 -17.97 10.24 9.20
CA ARG A 83 -16.86 11.03 9.74
C ARG A 83 -15.56 10.62 9.07
N ILE A 84 -14.94 11.56 8.37
CA ILE A 84 -13.69 11.36 7.62
C ILE A 84 -12.58 12.20 8.25
N GLY A 85 -11.52 11.55 8.72
CA GLY A 85 -10.34 12.23 9.25
C GLY A 85 -9.28 12.45 8.17
N ILE A 86 -8.61 13.61 8.19
CA ILE A 86 -7.46 13.90 7.32
C ILE A 86 -6.25 14.19 8.19
N PRO A 87 -5.17 13.38 8.13
CA PRO A 87 -3.93 13.67 8.84
C PRO A 87 -3.27 14.94 8.28
N LYS A 88 -3.02 15.93 9.13
CA LYS A 88 -2.37 17.19 8.73
C LYS A 88 -0.97 16.95 8.17
N GLU A 89 -0.27 15.97 8.73
CA GLU A 89 1.09 15.59 8.38
C GLU A 89 1.20 15.09 6.94
N TYR A 90 0.12 14.52 6.38
CA TYR A 90 0.09 14.02 5.02
C TYR A 90 -0.10 15.11 3.94
N LEU A 91 -0.40 16.33 4.37
CA LEU A 91 -0.52 17.51 3.49
C LEU A 91 0.60 18.54 3.75
N ALA A 92 1.60 18.17 4.55
CA ALA A 92 2.73 19.01 4.87
C ALA A 92 3.71 19.17 3.68
N GLU A 93 4.90 19.65 3.95
CA GLU A 93 5.99 19.77 2.98
C GLU A 93 6.30 18.41 2.34
N GLY A 94 6.58 18.40 1.01
CA GLY A 94 6.85 17.19 0.23
C GLY A 94 5.65 16.63 -0.53
N CYS A 95 4.41 17.08 -0.24
CA CYS A 95 3.23 16.81 -1.07
C CYS A 95 3.08 17.89 -2.15
N ASP A 96 2.96 17.45 -3.40
CA ASP A 96 2.78 18.35 -4.55
C ASP A 96 1.50 19.19 -4.40
N GLU A 97 1.54 20.47 -4.80
CA GLU A 97 0.41 21.39 -4.68
C GLU A 97 -0.78 20.95 -5.55
N GLU A 98 -0.56 20.35 -6.71
CA GLU A 98 -1.64 19.82 -7.54
C GLU A 98 -2.32 18.62 -6.88
N VAL A 99 -1.57 17.79 -6.15
CA VAL A 99 -2.12 16.70 -5.33
C VAL A 99 -2.95 17.26 -4.18
N LYS A 100 -2.45 18.25 -3.45
CA LYS A 100 -3.20 18.92 -2.37
C LYS A 100 -4.50 19.53 -2.88
N LYS A 101 -4.46 20.20 -4.05
CA LYS A 101 -5.63 20.78 -4.69
C LYS A 101 -6.66 19.72 -5.07
N ALA A 102 -6.25 18.63 -5.72
CA ALA A 102 -7.16 17.55 -6.09
C ALA A 102 -7.81 16.90 -4.86
N LEU A 103 -7.06 16.74 -3.75
CA LEU A 103 -7.64 16.30 -2.49
C LEU A 103 -8.64 17.30 -1.90
N ALA A 104 -8.34 18.60 -1.94
CA ALA A 104 -9.25 19.63 -1.46
C ALA A 104 -10.59 19.61 -2.24
N ASP A 105 -10.54 19.41 -3.55
CA ASP A 105 -11.72 19.27 -4.40
C ASP A 105 -12.52 18.00 -4.05
N ALA A 106 -11.83 16.89 -3.76
CA ALA A 106 -12.46 15.65 -3.29
C ALA A 106 -13.13 15.85 -1.92
N VAL A 107 -12.45 16.50 -0.99
CA VAL A 107 -13.00 16.87 0.34
C VAL A 107 -14.24 17.74 0.20
N HIS A 108 -14.21 18.76 -0.67
CA HIS A 108 -15.37 19.60 -0.94
C HIS A 108 -16.56 18.76 -1.44
N THR A 109 -16.31 17.87 -2.39
CA THR A 109 -17.33 16.97 -2.94
C THR A 109 -17.93 16.07 -1.85
N LEU A 110 -17.10 15.44 -1.00
CA LEU A 110 -17.55 14.59 0.09
C LEU A 110 -18.38 15.37 1.12
N SER A 111 -17.90 16.54 1.54
CA SER A 111 -18.57 17.39 2.54
C SER A 111 -19.89 17.92 2.04
N LYS A 112 -19.98 18.38 0.78
CA LYS A 112 -21.22 18.86 0.15
C LYS A 112 -22.29 17.77 0.08
N ASN A 113 -21.89 16.49 0.12
CA ASN A 113 -22.79 15.34 0.05
C ASN A 113 -22.97 14.65 1.42
N GLY A 114 -22.74 15.37 2.51
CA GLY A 114 -23.13 14.99 3.86
C GLY A 114 -22.05 14.31 4.70
N ALA A 115 -20.83 14.14 4.21
CA ALA A 115 -19.72 13.69 5.05
C ALA A 115 -19.23 14.81 5.99
N VAL A 116 -18.87 14.44 7.21
CA VAL A 116 -18.22 15.34 8.19
C VAL A 116 -16.71 15.13 8.09
N VAL A 117 -16.01 16.11 7.49
CA VAL A 117 -14.57 16.01 7.27
C VAL A 117 -13.82 16.88 8.26
N GLU A 118 -12.86 16.31 8.97
CA GLU A 118 -12.07 17.00 9.99
C GLU A 118 -10.57 16.73 9.82
N PHE A 119 -9.75 17.75 10.05
CA PHE A 119 -8.30 17.58 10.16
C PHE A 119 -7.91 17.14 11.56
N PHE A 120 -6.96 16.21 11.66
CA PHE A 120 -6.40 15.76 12.93
C PHE A 120 -4.87 15.55 12.82
N SER A 121 -4.19 15.40 13.96
CA SER A 121 -2.76 15.06 13.97
C SER A 121 -2.61 13.55 14.13
N LEU A 122 -1.84 12.92 13.25
CA LEU A 122 -1.46 11.52 13.29
C LEU A 122 -0.04 11.39 13.82
N GLY A 123 0.12 10.81 14.99
CA GLY A 123 1.45 10.60 15.58
C GLY A 123 2.30 9.58 14.81
N MET A 124 3.58 9.54 15.13
CA MET A 124 4.56 8.55 14.62
C MET A 124 4.87 8.59 13.13
N VAL A 125 4.43 9.61 12.37
CA VAL A 125 4.63 9.69 10.90
C VAL A 125 6.12 9.66 10.53
N ASP A 126 6.99 10.32 11.27
CA ASP A 126 8.45 10.35 11.02
C ASP A 126 9.12 8.98 11.15
N TYR A 127 8.50 8.06 11.87
CA TYR A 127 9.03 6.72 12.09
C TYR A 127 8.51 5.69 11.09
N VAL A 128 7.54 6.05 10.25
CA VAL A 128 6.89 5.11 9.31
C VAL A 128 7.88 4.55 8.30
N ILE A 129 8.59 5.43 7.58
CA ILE A 129 9.54 5.02 6.54
C ILE A 129 10.71 4.23 7.13
N PRO A 130 11.42 4.70 8.18
CA PRO A 130 12.49 3.92 8.79
C PRO A 130 12.03 2.55 9.29
N ALA A 131 10.91 2.48 10.00
CA ALA A 131 10.38 1.22 10.53
C ALA A 131 10.05 0.24 9.40
N TYR A 132 9.40 0.72 8.33
CA TYR A 132 9.05 -0.11 7.18
C TYR A 132 10.29 -0.71 6.52
N TYR A 133 11.30 0.11 6.18
CA TYR A 133 12.47 -0.40 5.47
C TYR A 133 13.32 -1.35 6.31
N ILE A 134 13.44 -1.11 7.62
CA ILE A 134 14.13 -2.03 8.52
C ILE A 134 13.41 -3.39 8.55
N ILE A 135 12.11 -3.40 8.77
CA ILE A 135 11.31 -4.64 8.82
C ILE A 135 11.31 -5.34 7.46
N ALA A 136 11.03 -4.61 6.38
CA ALA A 136 10.97 -5.18 5.04
C ALA A 136 12.31 -5.77 4.59
N CYS A 137 13.43 -5.10 4.84
CA CYS A 137 14.75 -5.62 4.51
C CYS A 137 15.11 -6.86 5.35
N ALA A 138 14.82 -6.83 6.65
CA ALA A 138 15.05 -7.97 7.55
C ALA A 138 14.28 -9.21 7.10
N GLU A 139 12.98 -9.05 6.84
CA GLU A 139 12.12 -10.14 6.39
C GLU A 139 12.49 -10.62 4.97
N ALA A 140 12.83 -9.72 4.04
CA ALA A 140 13.30 -10.05 2.70
C ALA A 140 14.60 -10.86 2.74
N SER A 141 15.56 -10.46 3.57
CA SER A 141 16.81 -11.21 3.75
C SER A 141 16.54 -12.65 4.17
N SER A 142 15.65 -12.85 5.14
CA SER A 142 15.28 -14.18 5.61
C SER A 142 14.46 -14.97 4.59
N ASN A 143 13.46 -14.35 3.96
CA ASN A 143 12.59 -15.03 2.99
C ASN A 143 13.30 -15.40 1.70
N LEU A 144 14.24 -14.58 1.23
CA LEU A 144 14.94 -14.80 -0.03
C LEU A 144 16.20 -15.67 0.11
N GLU A 145 16.58 -16.08 1.32
CA GLU A 145 17.72 -16.99 1.55
C GLU A 145 17.55 -18.34 0.85
N ARG A 146 16.30 -18.81 0.73
CA ARG A 146 15.95 -20.10 0.10
C ARG A 146 16.19 -20.17 -1.41
N PHE A 147 16.33 -19.01 -2.06
CA PHE A 147 16.61 -18.93 -3.51
C PHE A 147 18.12 -18.97 -3.75
N ASP A 148 18.68 -20.14 -3.64
CA ASP A 148 20.13 -20.43 -3.66
C ASP A 148 20.61 -21.14 -4.93
N GLY A 149 19.68 -21.46 -5.84
CA GLY A 149 19.96 -22.20 -7.08
C GLY A 149 20.09 -23.72 -6.90
N VAL A 150 19.88 -24.25 -5.67
CA VAL A 150 19.85 -25.70 -5.41
C VAL A 150 18.44 -26.22 -5.48
N LYS A 151 17.56 -25.71 -4.61
CA LYS A 151 16.17 -26.16 -4.49
C LYS A 151 15.20 -25.23 -5.19
N TYR A 152 15.49 -23.92 -5.16
CA TYR A 152 14.63 -22.88 -5.74
C TYR A 152 15.46 -21.82 -6.47
N GLY A 153 14.82 -21.17 -7.43
CA GLY A 153 15.33 -20.00 -8.13
C GLY A 153 16.30 -20.33 -9.27
N TYR A 154 16.95 -19.27 -9.75
CA TYR A 154 17.95 -19.35 -10.81
C TYR A 154 19.20 -20.08 -10.35
N ARG A 155 19.74 -20.95 -11.20
CA ARG A 155 21.01 -21.63 -11.01
C ARG A 155 22.00 -21.24 -12.11
N THR A 156 23.18 -20.75 -11.71
CA THR A 156 24.23 -20.40 -12.65
C THR A 156 24.72 -21.63 -13.41
N PRO A 157 24.90 -21.57 -14.73
CA PRO A 157 25.48 -22.68 -15.49
C PRO A 157 27.00 -22.78 -15.25
N GLY A 158 27.54 -24.00 -15.34
CA GLY A 158 28.99 -24.25 -15.39
C GLY A 158 29.79 -24.02 -14.12
N ALA A 159 29.14 -23.83 -12.95
CA ALA A 159 29.84 -23.80 -11.68
C ALA A 159 30.31 -25.21 -11.28
N THR A 160 31.57 -25.36 -10.99
CA THR A 160 32.20 -26.65 -10.60
C THR A 160 32.25 -26.84 -9.09
N GLU A 161 32.30 -25.72 -8.34
CA GLU A 161 32.38 -25.69 -6.89
C GLU A 161 31.07 -25.25 -6.27
N LEU A 162 30.67 -25.86 -5.15
CA LEU A 162 29.40 -25.57 -4.48
C LEU A 162 29.29 -24.08 -4.03
N HIS A 163 30.36 -23.58 -3.41
CA HIS A 163 30.38 -22.20 -2.94
C HIS A 163 30.30 -21.17 -4.10
N GLU A 164 30.98 -21.46 -5.18
CA GLU A 164 30.92 -20.66 -6.40
C GLU A 164 29.51 -20.67 -7.01
N MET A 165 28.88 -21.86 -7.03
CA MET A 165 27.50 -22.01 -7.52
C MET A 165 26.50 -21.13 -6.73
N TYR A 166 26.55 -21.19 -5.40
CA TYR A 166 25.70 -20.32 -4.55
C TYR A 166 25.95 -18.84 -4.83
N LYS A 167 27.21 -18.43 -4.81
CA LYS A 167 27.61 -17.02 -4.98
C LYS A 167 27.17 -16.47 -6.33
N LYS A 168 27.43 -17.18 -7.42
CA LYS A 168 27.07 -16.78 -8.77
C LYS A 168 25.56 -16.82 -8.99
N SER A 169 24.86 -17.88 -8.55
CA SER A 169 23.40 -17.98 -8.70
C SER A 169 22.68 -16.81 -8.04
N ARG A 170 23.09 -16.41 -6.85
CA ARG A 170 22.49 -15.28 -6.15
C ARG A 170 22.90 -13.92 -6.76
N ALA A 171 24.14 -13.79 -7.20
CA ALA A 171 24.61 -12.55 -7.83
C ALA A 171 23.94 -12.26 -9.19
N GLU A 172 23.70 -13.31 -9.98
CA GLU A 172 23.09 -13.23 -11.30
C GLU A 172 21.55 -13.21 -11.22
N GLY A 173 20.96 -14.00 -10.30
CA GLY A 173 19.51 -14.20 -10.18
C GLY A 173 18.76 -13.07 -9.50
N PHE A 174 19.43 -12.24 -8.67
CA PHE A 174 18.81 -11.09 -8.01
C PHE A 174 19.22 -9.78 -8.64
N GLY A 175 18.21 -8.89 -8.87
CA GLY A 175 18.47 -7.51 -9.29
C GLY A 175 19.14 -6.68 -8.18
N GLU A 176 19.68 -5.52 -8.56
CA GLU A 176 20.48 -4.65 -7.68
C GLU A 176 19.72 -4.19 -6.42
N GLU A 177 18.45 -3.77 -6.55
CA GLU A 177 17.65 -3.34 -5.41
C GLU A 177 17.37 -4.50 -4.44
N VAL A 178 17.10 -5.70 -4.96
CA VAL A 178 16.88 -6.88 -4.12
C VAL A 178 18.15 -7.25 -3.36
N LYS A 179 19.32 -7.21 -4.01
CA LYS A 179 20.62 -7.43 -3.37
C LYS A 179 20.89 -6.42 -2.26
N ARG A 180 20.58 -5.12 -2.50
CA ARG A 180 20.70 -4.07 -1.49
C ARG A 180 19.83 -4.37 -0.26
N ARG A 181 18.58 -4.76 -0.45
CA ARG A 181 17.66 -5.11 0.65
C ARG A 181 18.10 -6.34 1.42
N ILE A 182 18.61 -7.37 0.74
CA ILE A 182 19.18 -8.56 1.39
C ILE A 182 20.38 -8.17 2.27
N LEU A 183 21.29 -7.35 1.77
CA LEU A 183 22.47 -6.90 2.53
C LEU A 183 22.07 -6.07 3.75
N LEU A 184 21.17 -5.09 3.59
CA LEU A 184 20.65 -4.31 4.70
C LEU A 184 19.91 -5.18 5.72
N GLY A 185 19.11 -6.15 5.26
CA GLY A 185 18.41 -7.08 6.12
C GLY A 185 19.35 -7.95 6.93
N SER A 186 20.38 -8.50 6.30
CA SER A 186 21.42 -9.28 6.99
C SER A 186 22.16 -8.45 8.04
N PHE A 187 22.42 -7.16 7.75
CA PHE A 187 23.03 -6.24 8.71
C PHE A 187 22.15 -6.01 9.93
N VAL A 188 20.86 -5.64 9.72
CA VAL A 188 19.96 -5.34 10.85
C VAL A 188 19.59 -6.57 11.68
N LEU A 189 19.73 -7.78 11.15
CA LEU A 189 19.52 -9.04 11.86
C LEU A 189 20.79 -9.57 12.54
N SER A 190 21.95 -8.95 12.31
CA SER A 190 23.21 -9.42 12.88
C SER A 190 23.32 -9.12 14.38
N ALA A 191 24.20 -9.86 15.06
CA ALA A 191 24.45 -9.69 16.49
C ALA A 191 24.86 -8.24 16.82
N GLY A 192 24.25 -7.68 17.86
CA GLY A 192 24.45 -6.28 18.29
C GLY A 192 23.57 -5.26 17.57
N TYR A 193 23.02 -5.55 16.39
CA TYR A 193 22.13 -4.65 15.66
C TYR A 193 20.66 -5.07 15.73
N TYR A 194 20.37 -6.34 16.00
CA TYR A 194 19.01 -6.87 16.09
C TYR A 194 18.14 -6.08 17.08
N ASP A 195 18.59 -5.90 18.31
CA ASP A 195 17.85 -5.14 19.31
C ASP A 195 17.83 -3.63 19.03
N ALA A 196 18.94 -3.12 18.50
CA ALA A 196 19.11 -1.69 18.22
C ALA A 196 18.25 -1.21 17.05
N TYR A 197 17.97 -2.04 16.06
CA TYR A 197 17.23 -1.67 14.86
C TYR A 197 15.94 -2.46 14.69
N TYR A 198 16.02 -3.80 14.54
CA TYR A 198 14.84 -4.61 14.22
C TYR A 198 13.79 -4.58 15.32
N MET A 199 14.18 -4.81 16.56
CA MET A 199 13.24 -4.76 17.69
C MET A 199 12.66 -3.37 17.91
N LYS A 200 13.44 -2.31 17.69
CA LYS A 200 12.91 -0.92 17.74
C LYS A 200 11.90 -0.67 16.62
N ALA A 201 12.15 -1.15 15.41
CA ALA A 201 11.22 -1.01 14.29
C ALA A 201 9.90 -1.76 14.56
N LEU A 202 9.94 -2.96 15.16
CA LEU A 202 8.74 -3.68 15.58
C LEU A 202 7.94 -2.92 16.66
N ARG A 203 8.63 -2.29 17.63
CA ARG A 203 7.97 -1.43 18.62
C ARG A 203 7.33 -0.21 17.98
N ALA A 204 8.02 0.44 17.03
CA ALA A 204 7.48 1.55 16.26
C ALA A 204 6.25 1.13 15.45
N LYS A 205 6.27 -0.04 14.80
CA LYS A 205 5.10 -0.65 14.12
C LYS A 205 3.89 -0.73 15.06
N GLY A 206 4.09 -1.20 16.29
CA GLY A 206 3.02 -1.28 17.30
C GLY A 206 2.48 0.10 17.72
N LEU A 207 3.34 1.11 17.82
CA LEU A 207 2.93 2.48 18.14
C LEU A 207 2.18 3.14 16.96
N ILE A 208 2.64 2.95 15.73
CA ILE A 208 1.95 3.40 14.51
C ILE A 208 0.52 2.83 14.47
N LYS A 209 0.35 1.52 14.73
CA LYS A 209 -0.99 0.90 14.80
C LYS A 209 -1.86 1.59 15.85
N LYS A 210 -1.34 1.85 17.04
CA LYS A 210 -2.08 2.53 18.12
C LYS A 210 -2.54 3.94 17.73
N GLU A 211 -1.77 4.68 16.95
CA GLU A 211 -2.20 6.01 16.49
C GLU A 211 -3.39 5.91 15.52
N PHE A 212 -3.39 4.94 14.64
CA PHE A 212 -4.56 4.65 13.80
C PHE A 212 -5.77 4.19 14.63
N ASP A 213 -5.57 3.32 15.62
CA ASP A 213 -6.65 2.85 16.51
C ASP A 213 -7.32 4.02 17.24
N LYS A 214 -6.55 5.00 17.72
CA LYS A 214 -7.09 6.24 18.32
C LYS A 214 -7.91 7.04 17.30
N ALA A 215 -7.43 7.16 16.07
CA ALA A 215 -8.14 7.89 15.02
C ALA A 215 -9.48 7.21 14.69
N PHE A 216 -9.53 5.88 14.60
CA PHE A 216 -10.75 5.13 14.33
C PHE A 216 -11.77 5.10 15.47
N GLN A 217 -11.42 5.54 16.67
CA GLN A 217 -12.41 5.82 17.72
C GLN A 217 -13.29 7.04 17.37
N LYS A 218 -12.81 7.91 16.49
CA LYS A 218 -13.50 9.15 16.12
C LYS A 218 -13.98 9.16 14.67
N TYR A 219 -13.24 8.53 13.76
CA TYR A 219 -13.48 8.58 12.32
C TYR A 219 -13.89 7.22 11.76
N ASP A 220 -14.80 7.22 10.81
CA ASP A 220 -15.23 6.03 10.07
C ASP A 220 -14.18 5.61 9.04
N CYS A 221 -13.48 6.56 8.44
CA CYS A 221 -12.33 6.35 7.58
C CYS A 221 -11.39 7.56 7.60
N ILE A 222 -10.18 7.34 7.10
CA ILE A 222 -9.16 8.37 6.95
C ILE A 222 -8.92 8.59 5.46
N LEU A 223 -8.96 9.85 5.02
CA LEU A 223 -8.63 10.25 3.66
C LEU A 223 -7.20 10.76 3.60
N ALA A 224 -6.46 10.31 2.61
CA ALA A 224 -5.06 10.68 2.40
C ALA A 224 -4.70 10.67 0.90
N PRO A 225 -3.60 11.33 0.47
CA PRO A 225 -3.03 11.07 -0.84
C PRO A 225 -2.62 9.60 -0.98
N ALA A 226 -2.63 9.04 -2.19
CA ALA A 226 -2.06 7.73 -2.47
C ALA A 226 -0.55 7.82 -2.80
N SER A 227 -0.10 8.98 -3.28
CA SER A 227 1.30 9.31 -3.56
C SER A 227 1.52 10.81 -3.39
N PRO A 228 2.73 11.27 -3.03
CA PRO A 228 3.03 12.70 -2.93
C PRO A 228 3.05 13.43 -4.28
N THR A 229 3.24 12.70 -5.36
CA THR A 229 3.32 13.23 -6.74
C THR A 229 2.52 12.34 -7.69
N THR A 230 2.32 12.80 -8.92
CA THR A 230 1.88 11.96 -10.04
C THR A 230 3.00 11.02 -10.51
N ALA A 231 2.70 10.15 -11.48
CA ALA A 231 3.66 9.15 -11.97
C ALA A 231 4.99 9.79 -12.42
N PRO A 232 6.15 9.26 -11.99
CA PRO A 232 7.45 9.73 -12.42
C PRO A 232 7.72 9.34 -13.89
N LYS A 233 8.66 10.02 -14.53
CA LYS A 233 9.13 9.61 -15.85
C LYS A 233 9.82 8.24 -15.79
N ILE A 234 9.67 7.44 -16.84
CA ILE A 234 10.31 6.13 -16.92
C ILE A 234 11.83 6.28 -16.72
N GLY A 235 12.40 5.47 -15.85
CA GLY A 235 13.84 5.45 -15.53
C GLY A 235 14.30 6.42 -14.45
N THR A 236 13.54 7.47 -14.09
CA THR A 236 13.99 8.45 -13.08
C THR A 236 14.01 7.90 -11.65
N SER A 237 13.12 6.98 -11.31
CA SER A 237 13.05 6.36 -9.98
C SER A 237 14.27 5.49 -9.64
N LEU A 238 15.02 5.05 -10.63
CA LEU A 238 16.23 4.22 -10.45
C LEU A 238 17.46 5.07 -10.10
N SER A 239 17.45 6.36 -10.41
CA SER A 239 18.59 7.26 -10.22
C SER A 239 18.66 7.88 -8.81
N ASP A 240 17.55 7.92 -8.08
CA ASP A 240 17.47 8.47 -6.72
C ASP A 240 16.66 7.54 -5.79
N PRO A 241 17.32 6.61 -5.09
CA PRO A 241 16.65 5.71 -4.14
C PRO A 241 15.92 6.43 -3.01
N LEU A 242 16.38 7.61 -2.57
CA LEU A 242 15.74 8.36 -1.49
C LEU A 242 14.38 8.92 -1.93
N GLN A 243 14.30 9.50 -3.12
CA GLN A 243 13.01 9.95 -3.68
C GLN A 243 12.05 8.78 -3.88
N MET A 244 12.55 7.63 -4.34
CA MET A 244 11.72 6.42 -4.45
C MET A 244 11.16 6.01 -3.08
N TYR A 245 11.97 6.04 -2.03
CA TYR A 245 11.52 5.69 -0.67
C TYR A 245 10.52 6.69 -0.10
N LEU A 246 10.73 7.98 -0.32
CA LEU A 246 9.80 9.02 0.13
C LEU A 246 8.45 8.96 -0.59
N SER A 247 8.40 8.43 -1.81
CA SER A 247 7.12 8.24 -2.53
C SER A 247 6.17 7.27 -1.83
N ASP A 248 6.67 6.40 -0.95
CA ASP A 248 5.89 5.40 -0.21
C ASP A 248 5.25 5.93 1.09
N ILE A 249 5.53 7.18 1.48
CA ILE A 249 5.21 7.72 2.82
C ILE A 249 3.73 7.57 3.22
N TYR A 250 2.81 7.67 2.27
CA TYR A 250 1.37 7.58 2.54
C TYR A 250 0.81 6.16 2.52
N THR A 251 1.56 5.21 1.98
CA THR A 251 1.07 3.85 1.79
C THR A 251 1.63 2.86 2.79
N VAL A 252 2.88 2.99 3.20
CA VAL A 252 3.53 2.00 4.07
C VAL A 252 3.00 1.98 5.49
N ALA A 253 2.54 3.12 6.03
CA ALA A 253 1.91 3.18 7.36
C ALA A 253 0.71 2.24 7.48
N VAL A 254 -0.10 2.18 6.43
CA VAL A 254 -1.28 1.31 6.32
C VAL A 254 -0.90 -0.17 6.33
N ASN A 255 0.22 -0.53 5.68
CA ASN A 255 0.75 -1.90 5.72
C ASN A 255 1.32 -2.26 7.09
N LEU A 256 2.08 -1.36 7.72
CA LEU A 256 2.59 -1.54 9.08
C LEU A 256 1.46 -1.77 10.08
N ALA A 257 0.37 -1.02 9.94
CA ALA A 257 -0.79 -1.14 10.81
C ALA A 257 -1.74 -2.29 10.43
N GLY A 258 -1.52 -2.99 9.31
CA GLY A 258 -2.36 -4.10 8.84
C GLY A 258 -3.75 -3.69 8.33
N LEU A 259 -3.99 -2.40 8.09
CA LEU A 259 -5.29 -1.80 7.78
C LEU A 259 -5.69 -1.99 6.30
N PRO A 260 -7.00 -2.01 5.98
CA PRO A 260 -7.47 -1.95 4.61
C PRO A 260 -7.41 -0.51 4.09
N ALA A 261 -7.18 -0.36 2.78
CA ALA A 261 -7.32 0.93 2.11
C ALA A 261 -7.63 0.76 0.62
N VAL A 262 -8.50 1.62 0.11
CA VAL A 262 -8.83 1.71 -1.31
C VAL A 262 -8.26 2.99 -1.90
N SER A 263 -7.50 2.86 -2.98
CA SER A 263 -7.01 3.99 -3.79
C SER A 263 -7.91 4.16 -5.00
N LEU A 264 -8.27 5.39 -5.31
CA LEU A 264 -9.07 5.75 -6.49
C LEU A 264 -8.68 7.13 -7.00
N PRO A 265 -8.88 7.42 -8.32
CA PRO A 265 -8.52 8.69 -8.90
C PRO A 265 -9.40 9.82 -8.34
N CYS A 266 -8.78 10.98 -8.07
CA CYS A 266 -9.49 12.18 -7.59
C CYS A 266 -9.23 13.45 -8.42
N GLY A 267 -8.27 13.42 -9.35
CA GLY A 267 -7.95 14.55 -10.22
C GLY A 267 -6.86 14.21 -11.24
N MET A 268 -6.45 15.21 -11.98
CA MET A 268 -5.31 15.16 -12.90
C MET A 268 -4.39 16.35 -12.65
N ASP A 269 -3.09 16.15 -12.86
CA ASP A 269 -2.13 17.26 -12.89
C ASP A 269 -2.20 18.06 -14.20
N SER A 270 -1.47 19.16 -14.29
CA SER A 270 -1.39 20.03 -15.46
C SER A 270 -0.87 19.33 -16.73
N ARG A 271 -0.24 18.18 -16.58
CA ARG A 271 0.25 17.33 -17.68
C ARG A 271 -0.77 16.28 -18.13
N GLY A 272 -1.92 16.19 -17.45
CA GLY A 272 -2.93 15.16 -17.68
C GLY A 272 -2.58 13.80 -17.08
N LEU A 273 -1.72 13.74 -16.04
CA LEU A 273 -1.44 12.53 -15.31
C LEU A 273 -2.39 12.37 -14.13
N PRO A 274 -2.87 11.13 -13.84
CA PRO A 274 -3.81 10.89 -12.77
C PRO A 274 -3.25 11.22 -11.37
N ILE A 275 -4.10 11.79 -10.52
CA ILE A 275 -3.87 11.97 -9.09
C ILE A 275 -4.81 11.03 -8.34
N GLY A 276 -4.27 10.21 -7.44
CA GLY A 276 -5.04 9.29 -6.62
C GLY A 276 -5.11 9.72 -5.16
N MET A 277 -6.29 9.57 -4.57
CA MET A 277 -6.48 9.57 -3.13
C MET A 277 -6.67 8.15 -2.60
N GLN A 278 -6.53 7.96 -1.30
CA GLN A 278 -6.90 6.70 -0.64
C GLN A 278 -7.84 6.95 0.54
N LEU A 279 -8.77 6.01 0.73
CA LEU A 279 -9.61 5.90 1.92
C LEU A 279 -9.12 4.70 2.73
N ILE A 280 -8.69 4.96 3.97
CA ILE A 280 -8.14 3.96 4.89
C ILE A 280 -9.23 3.63 5.91
N GLY A 281 -9.48 2.35 6.14
CA GLY A 281 -10.44 1.86 7.13
C GLY A 281 -9.77 1.20 8.32
N ASP A 282 -10.55 0.96 9.37
CA ASP A 282 -10.14 0.06 10.44
C ASP A 282 -10.12 -1.39 9.96
N CYS A 283 -9.45 -2.27 10.69
CA CYS A 283 -9.35 -3.68 10.36
C CYS A 283 -10.74 -4.29 10.10
N PHE A 284 -10.86 -5.04 9.02
CA PHE A 284 -12.09 -5.71 8.58
C PHE A 284 -13.28 -4.76 8.29
N GLN A 285 -12.99 -3.48 8.00
CA GLN A 285 -13.99 -2.49 7.59
C GLN A 285 -13.92 -2.16 6.09
N GLU A 286 -13.56 -3.13 5.25
CA GLU A 286 -13.46 -2.96 3.79
C GLU A 286 -14.77 -2.44 3.20
N LYS A 287 -15.90 -2.96 3.65
CA LYS A 287 -17.23 -2.54 3.17
C LYS A 287 -17.49 -1.06 3.40
N LYS A 288 -17.05 -0.53 4.56
CA LYS A 288 -17.23 0.87 4.90
C LYS A 288 -16.44 1.79 3.95
N ILE A 289 -15.16 1.48 3.71
CA ILE A 289 -14.34 2.29 2.80
C ILE A 289 -14.74 2.11 1.32
N LEU A 290 -15.15 0.91 0.91
CA LEU A 290 -15.64 0.68 -0.45
C LEU A 290 -16.97 1.42 -0.69
N ARG A 291 -17.86 1.49 0.30
CA ARG A 291 -19.08 2.30 0.22
C ARG A 291 -18.76 3.78 0.04
N ALA A 292 -17.85 4.33 0.84
CA ALA A 292 -17.41 5.72 0.73
C ALA A 292 -16.77 6.00 -0.64
N ALA A 293 -15.92 5.08 -1.11
CA ALA A 293 -15.27 5.17 -2.41
C ALA A 293 -16.27 5.12 -3.56
N ALA A 294 -17.26 4.21 -3.51
CA ALA A 294 -18.30 4.10 -4.53
C ALA A 294 -19.19 5.34 -4.59
N ALA A 295 -19.57 5.88 -3.44
CA ALA A 295 -20.33 7.14 -3.36
C ALA A 295 -19.53 8.31 -3.95
N TYR A 296 -18.25 8.44 -3.60
CA TYR A 296 -17.39 9.46 -4.19
C TYR A 296 -17.22 9.28 -5.71
N GLU A 297 -16.99 8.06 -6.17
CA GLU A 297 -16.84 7.74 -7.60
C GLU A 297 -18.07 8.17 -8.42
N GLN A 298 -19.27 7.95 -7.90
CA GLN A 298 -20.51 8.43 -8.52
C GLN A 298 -20.59 9.96 -8.57
N LEU A 299 -20.23 10.63 -7.48
CA LEU A 299 -20.27 12.10 -7.38
C LEU A 299 -19.23 12.77 -8.28
N ARG A 300 -18.05 12.19 -8.38
CA ARG A 300 -16.98 12.64 -9.27
C ARG A 300 -17.38 12.49 -10.75
N GLY A 301 -18.16 11.45 -11.06
CA GLY A 301 -18.49 11.07 -12.43
C GLY A 301 -17.38 10.24 -13.11
N GLU A 302 -17.50 10.11 -14.43
CA GLU A 302 -16.54 9.32 -15.23
C GLU A 302 -15.15 9.97 -15.19
N PHE A 303 -14.14 9.16 -14.92
CA PHE A 303 -12.74 9.60 -14.90
C PHE A 303 -12.12 9.37 -16.28
N PRO A 304 -11.42 10.36 -16.85
CA PRO A 304 -10.78 10.22 -18.15
C PRO A 304 -9.78 9.06 -18.15
N LYS A 305 -9.83 8.24 -19.18
CA LYS A 305 -8.90 7.11 -19.34
C LYS A 305 -7.56 7.68 -19.80
N ALA A 306 -6.48 7.43 -19.06
CA ALA A 306 -5.15 7.93 -19.38
C ALA A 306 -4.63 7.49 -20.76
N TRP A 307 -5.15 6.36 -21.30
CA TRP A 307 -4.82 5.81 -22.62
C TRP A 307 -5.77 6.24 -23.72
N ALA A 308 -6.84 6.97 -23.43
CA ALA A 308 -7.85 7.38 -24.40
C ALA A 308 -7.52 8.74 -25.04
N LYS A 309 -6.25 9.12 -25.20
CA LYS A 309 -5.90 10.08 -26.24
C LYS A 309 -6.10 9.35 -27.55
N GLU A 310 -7.29 9.52 -28.12
CA GLU A 310 -7.56 9.11 -29.49
C GLU A 310 -6.45 9.67 -30.39
N GLU A 311 -5.86 8.77 -31.17
CA GLU A 311 -5.10 9.15 -32.34
C GLU A 311 -6.02 10.05 -33.19
N LYS A 312 -5.73 11.34 -33.20
CA LYS A 312 -6.26 12.28 -34.21
C LYS A 312 -5.31 12.34 -35.36
#